data_feac9ce8ea3db398c209bd4eb94e4e41
#
_entry.id   feac9ce8ea3db398c209bd4eb94e4e41
#
_cell.length_a   1.000
_cell.length_b   1.000
_cell.length_c   1.000
_cell.angle_alpha   90.00
_cell.angle_beta   90.00
_cell.angle_gamma   90.00
#
_symmetry.space_group_name_H-M   'P 1'
#
loop_
_entity.id
_entity.type
_entity.pdbx_description
1 polymer ?
#
loop_
_entity_poly.entity_id
_entity_poly.type
_entity_poly.pdbx_seq_one_letter_code
_entity_poly.pdbx_strand_id
1 'polypeptide(L)'
;MQIKYLFTAVSAALVLFVSSAASAVTIEVGYPYSSLFDVTIKDSIVPMFEKAHPGIKVKLRATYDNYEDAANTILRESVAGKLPDVTFQGLNRQSMFVEKGIAKSLEPFIAKEANFAKDGYHKAMLDLGTFNGEVYGLPFSVSLPVGNYNMDALKKAGIKDFPATWDEVIDACDKLRAVGYDNPLFWGWNITGNWFFQALMWSQGEPILKNGKVNFDGAAGLNALNTMKKLFRGCRMQNLAAGDAAKPFNAAKVAMFFWSTSAVGNIERAKGDFVYKTSEFPGMGRPPAGLPAGGNSVMMVSTGSKAEIDAAWKFVKYCTSGEGAAVVAKTTGYMPPNKAANEMLGDFYRDNPNKHTAVRQAGLLQEWIAYPGDNSLAITQLIYDALESIV
;
A
#
# COMPACT_ATOMS: atom_id res chain seq x y z
N MET A 1 33.23 -90.71 -2.42
CA MET A 1 33.50 -89.40 -1.85
C MET A 1 32.74 -88.35 -2.67
N GLN A 2 31.54 -88.01 -2.25
CA GLN A 2 30.61 -87.10 -2.94
C GLN A 2 30.62 -85.75 -2.22
N ILE A 3 31.02 -84.71 -2.91
CA ILE A 3 31.02 -83.33 -2.45
C ILE A 3 29.71 -82.72 -2.87
N LYS A 4 28.85 -82.36 -1.87
CA LYS A 4 27.60 -81.61 -2.08
C LYS A 4 27.89 -80.13 -2.06
N TYR A 5 27.64 -79.40 -3.16
CA TYR A 5 27.66 -77.94 -3.21
C TYR A 5 26.30 -77.42 -2.72
N LEU A 6 26.34 -76.62 -1.67
CA LEU A 6 25.20 -75.86 -1.16
C LEU A 6 25.18 -74.49 -1.87
N PHE A 7 24.19 -74.24 -2.71
CA PHE A 7 23.94 -72.86 -3.28
C PHE A 7 23.04 -72.11 -2.31
N THR A 8 23.56 -71.07 -1.69
CA THR A 8 22.82 -70.11 -0.89
C THR A 8 22.35 -68.98 -1.79
N ALA A 9 21.07 -68.92 -2.13
CA ALA A 9 20.47 -67.81 -2.85
C ALA A 9 20.22 -66.63 -1.89
N VAL A 10 20.98 -65.56 -2.07
CA VAL A 10 20.75 -64.26 -1.40
C VAL A 10 19.72 -63.49 -2.22
N SER A 11 18.49 -63.42 -1.77
CA SER A 11 17.44 -62.56 -2.35
C SER A 11 17.63 -61.13 -1.84
N ALA A 12 18.17 -60.25 -2.69
CA ALA A 12 18.19 -58.81 -2.43
C ALA A 12 16.83 -58.21 -2.68
N ALA A 13 16.12 -57.88 -1.64
CA ALA A 13 14.87 -57.13 -1.72
C ALA A 13 15.17 -55.66 -2.01
N LEU A 14 14.94 -55.26 -3.25
CA LEU A 14 15.02 -53.85 -3.71
C LEU A 14 13.77 -53.10 -3.19
N VAL A 15 13.90 -52.38 -2.06
CA VAL A 15 12.86 -51.48 -1.57
C VAL A 15 12.86 -50.23 -2.44
N LEU A 16 11.97 -50.21 -3.43
CA LEU A 16 11.66 -49.00 -4.21
C LEU A 16 10.93 -48.02 -3.29
N PHE A 17 11.64 -47.02 -2.76
CA PHE A 17 11.04 -45.84 -2.22
C PHE A 17 10.37 -45.06 -3.37
N VAL A 18 9.09 -45.33 -3.62
CA VAL A 18 8.24 -44.44 -4.43
C VAL A 18 7.99 -43.18 -3.58
N SER A 19 8.88 -42.20 -3.72
CA SER A 19 8.56 -40.84 -3.29
C SER A 19 7.38 -40.38 -4.13
N SER A 20 6.15 -40.50 -3.58
CA SER A 20 5.03 -39.79 -4.15
C SER A 20 5.36 -38.31 -4.07
N ALA A 21 5.77 -37.71 -5.19
CA ALA A 21 5.86 -36.27 -5.28
C ALA A 21 4.42 -35.76 -5.03
N ALA A 22 4.16 -35.29 -3.81
CA ALA A 22 2.89 -34.64 -3.52
C ALA A 22 2.77 -33.48 -4.51
N SER A 23 1.67 -33.52 -5.30
CA SER A 23 1.39 -32.43 -6.25
C SER A 23 1.41 -31.11 -5.50
N ALA A 24 2.14 -30.14 -6.01
CA ALA A 24 2.20 -28.82 -5.40
C ALA A 24 0.80 -28.19 -5.35
N VAL A 25 0.43 -27.65 -4.21
CA VAL A 25 -0.81 -26.88 -4.06
C VAL A 25 -0.64 -25.55 -4.79
N THR A 26 -1.56 -25.19 -5.66
CA THR A 26 -1.54 -23.91 -6.37
C THR A 26 -2.58 -22.98 -5.76
N ILE A 27 -2.15 -21.75 -5.41
CA ILE A 27 -3.05 -20.68 -4.98
C ILE A 27 -3.10 -19.58 -6.03
N GLU A 28 -4.28 -18.99 -6.23
CA GLU A 28 -4.46 -17.83 -7.11
C GLU A 28 -4.40 -16.52 -6.31
N VAL A 29 -3.61 -15.56 -6.79
CA VAL A 29 -3.38 -14.28 -6.11
C VAL A 29 -3.65 -13.13 -7.06
N GLY A 30 -4.50 -12.18 -6.65
CA GLY A 30 -4.81 -10.96 -7.37
C GLY A 30 -4.32 -9.72 -6.62
N TYR A 31 -3.67 -8.78 -7.33
CA TYR A 31 -3.19 -7.52 -6.76
C TYR A 31 -3.34 -6.36 -7.77
N PRO A 32 -3.48 -5.12 -7.30
CA PRO A 32 -3.59 -3.92 -8.15
C PRO A 32 -2.23 -3.30 -8.47
N TYR A 33 -2.23 -2.33 -9.40
CA TYR A 33 -1.09 -1.45 -9.70
C TYR A 33 0.19 -2.19 -10.11
N SER A 34 0.20 -2.82 -11.29
CA SER A 34 1.38 -3.54 -11.80
C SER A 34 2.66 -2.70 -11.75
N SER A 35 2.61 -1.44 -12.19
CA SER A 35 3.76 -0.53 -12.18
C SER A 35 4.36 -0.28 -10.79
N LEU A 36 3.57 -0.46 -9.73
CA LEU A 36 4.00 -0.29 -8.34
C LEU A 36 4.44 -1.61 -7.71
N PHE A 37 3.67 -2.68 -7.92
CA PHE A 37 3.82 -3.91 -7.16
C PHE A 37 4.43 -5.09 -7.91
N ASP A 38 4.64 -5.03 -9.24
CA ASP A 38 5.26 -6.15 -9.96
C ASP A 38 6.66 -6.47 -9.39
N VAL A 39 7.51 -5.47 -9.21
CA VAL A 39 8.85 -5.67 -8.61
C VAL A 39 8.77 -6.27 -7.20
N THR A 40 7.76 -5.86 -6.43
CA THR A 40 7.58 -6.32 -5.04
C THR A 40 7.00 -7.73 -4.99
N ILE A 41 5.85 -7.95 -5.64
CA ILE A 41 5.08 -9.20 -5.50
C ILE A 41 5.60 -10.26 -6.48
N LYS A 42 5.57 -9.95 -7.78
CA LYS A 42 5.87 -10.89 -8.86
C LYS A 42 7.36 -11.26 -8.90
N ASP A 43 8.23 -10.24 -8.85
CA ASP A 43 9.66 -10.43 -9.11
C ASP A 43 10.44 -10.74 -7.82
N SER A 44 9.86 -10.47 -6.62
CA SER A 44 10.54 -10.69 -5.34
C SER A 44 9.80 -11.66 -4.43
N ILE A 45 8.62 -11.30 -3.91
CA ILE A 45 7.92 -12.08 -2.87
C ILE A 45 7.55 -13.48 -3.38
N VAL A 46 6.97 -13.61 -4.57
CA VAL A 46 6.53 -14.91 -5.10
C VAL A 46 7.71 -15.89 -5.24
N PRO A 47 8.84 -15.54 -5.88
CA PRO A 47 10.00 -16.43 -5.94
C PRO A 47 10.58 -16.79 -4.57
N MET A 48 10.66 -15.83 -3.65
CA MET A 48 11.13 -16.06 -2.28
C MET A 48 10.21 -17.00 -1.51
N PHE A 49 8.89 -16.78 -1.62
CA PHE A 49 7.88 -17.62 -0.99
C PHE A 49 7.90 -19.06 -1.53
N GLU A 50 7.93 -19.26 -2.84
CA GLU A 50 7.98 -20.58 -3.45
C GLU A 50 9.28 -21.34 -3.10
N LYS A 51 10.39 -20.61 -2.93
CA LYS A 51 11.65 -21.19 -2.45
C LYS A 51 11.53 -21.64 -0.99
N ALA A 52 10.87 -20.85 -0.14
CA ALA A 52 10.64 -21.18 1.27
C ALA A 52 9.59 -22.29 1.46
N HIS A 53 8.67 -22.44 0.50
CA HIS A 53 7.55 -23.40 0.53
C HIS A 53 7.46 -24.22 -0.77
N PRO A 54 8.40 -25.14 -1.05
CA PRO A 54 8.50 -25.83 -2.35
C PRO A 54 7.27 -26.66 -2.75
N GLY A 55 6.36 -26.96 -1.79
CA GLY A 55 5.08 -27.63 -2.05
C GLY A 55 3.93 -26.68 -2.43
N ILE A 56 4.18 -25.37 -2.57
CA ILE A 56 3.16 -24.37 -2.90
C ILE A 56 3.58 -23.60 -4.15
N LYS A 57 2.64 -23.40 -5.08
CA LYS A 57 2.82 -22.55 -6.25
C LYS A 57 1.86 -21.36 -6.21
N VAL A 58 2.33 -20.21 -6.65
CA VAL A 58 1.54 -18.98 -6.74
C VAL A 58 1.24 -18.67 -8.20
N LYS A 59 -0.03 -18.72 -8.56
CA LYS A 59 -0.54 -18.27 -9.87
C LYS A 59 -1.05 -16.85 -9.73
N LEU A 60 -0.33 -15.89 -10.28
CA LEU A 60 -0.78 -14.51 -10.33
C LEU A 60 -1.86 -14.35 -11.38
N ARG A 61 -2.94 -13.66 -11.02
CA ARG A 61 -3.99 -13.23 -11.97
C ARG A 61 -3.54 -11.96 -12.71
N ALA A 62 -4.29 -11.56 -13.74
CA ALA A 62 -4.12 -10.24 -14.33
C ALA A 62 -4.27 -9.17 -13.23
N THR A 63 -3.37 -8.19 -13.23
CA THR A 63 -3.40 -7.11 -12.26
C THR A 63 -4.59 -6.19 -12.47
N TYR A 64 -5.16 -5.72 -11.37
CA TYR A 64 -6.21 -4.70 -11.40
C TYR A 64 -5.59 -3.32 -11.61
N ASP A 65 -6.31 -2.42 -12.26
CA ASP A 65 -5.80 -1.07 -12.53
C ASP A 65 -5.57 -0.26 -11.25
N ASN A 66 -6.49 -0.38 -10.29
CA ASN A 66 -6.47 0.33 -9.02
C ASN A 66 -7.30 -0.42 -7.95
N TYR A 67 -7.44 0.16 -6.74
CA TYR A 67 -8.21 -0.46 -5.66
C TYR A 67 -9.72 -0.51 -5.93
N GLU A 68 -10.28 0.44 -6.67
CA GLU A 68 -11.69 0.45 -7.05
C GLU A 68 -11.98 -0.67 -8.05
N ASP A 69 -11.12 -0.85 -9.05
CA ASP A 69 -11.22 -1.94 -10.01
C ASP A 69 -11.04 -3.30 -9.34
N ALA A 70 -10.05 -3.41 -8.44
CA ALA A 70 -9.86 -4.61 -7.61
C ALA A 70 -11.13 -4.95 -6.82
N ALA A 71 -11.73 -3.97 -6.14
CA ALA A 71 -12.94 -4.18 -5.35
C ALA A 71 -14.12 -4.61 -6.23
N ASN A 72 -14.38 -3.89 -7.32
CA ASN A 72 -15.45 -4.23 -8.26
C ASN A 72 -15.27 -5.62 -8.88
N THR A 73 -14.03 -6.01 -9.19
CA THR A 73 -13.74 -7.32 -9.78
C THR A 73 -13.99 -8.43 -8.77
N ILE A 74 -13.52 -8.32 -7.53
CA ILE A 74 -13.79 -9.30 -6.47
C ILE A 74 -15.29 -9.42 -6.19
N LEU A 75 -16.05 -8.31 -6.17
CA LEU A 75 -17.50 -8.36 -6.01
C LEU A 75 -18.18 -9.14 -7.15
N ARG A 76 -17.79 -8.91 -8.41
CA ARG A 76 -18.33 -9.65 -9.56
C ARG A 76 -17.94 -11.14 -9.51
N GLU A 77 -16.70 -11.43 -9.17
CA GLU A 77 -16.19 -12.81 -9.08
C GLU A 77 -16.80 -13.59 -7.93
N SER A 78 -17.16 -12.93 -6.82
CA SER A 78 -17.85 -13.59 -5.70
C SER A 78 -19.22 -14.13 -6.13
N VAL A 79 -19.97 -13.37 -6.92
CA VAL A 79 -21.27 -13.81 -7.48
C VAL A 79 -21.08 -14.96 -8.49
N ALA A 80 -19.99 -14.93 -9.24
CA ALA A 80 -19.68 -15.96 -10.25
C ALA A 80 -19.01 -17.22 -9.66
N GLY A 81 -18.69 -17.24 -8.36
CA GLY A 81 -17.99 -18.35 -7.73
C GLY A 81 -16.53 -18.52 -8.22
N LYS A 82 -15.87 -17.43 -8.61
CA LYS A 82 -14.53 -17.43 -9.23
C LYS A 82 -13.51 -16.59 -8.45
N LEU A 83 -13.67 -16.50 -7.13
CA LEU A 83 -12.75 -15.76 -6.29
C LEU A 83 -11.30 -16.31 -6.37
N PRO A 84 -10.27 -15.46 -6.29
CA PRO A 84 -8.91 -15.91 -5.99
C PRO A 84 -8.83 -16.49 -4.58
N ASP A 85 -7.69 -17.07 -4.23
CA ASP A 85 -7.44 -17.47 -2.84
C ASP A 85 -7.04 -16.27 -1.98
N VAL A 86 -6.23 -15.38 -2.55
CA VAL A 86 -5.70 -14.18 -1.89
C VAL A 86 -5.91 -12.96 -2.78
N THR A 87 -6.28 -11.86 -2.15
CA THR A 87 -6.40 -10.56 -2.82
C THR A 87 -5.78 -9.45 -2.00
N PHE A 88 -5.20 -8.46 -2.67
CA PHE A 88 -4.68 -7.23 -2.06
C PHE A 88 -5.69 -6.11 -2.26
N GLN A 89 -6.25 -5.60 -1.17
CA GLN A 89 -7.34 -4.62 -1.22
C GLN A 89 -6.97 -3.34 -0.49
N GLY A 90 -7.35 -2.20 -1.07
CA GLY A 90 -7.15 -0.91 -0.43
C GLY A 90 -7.71 -0.87 0.98
N LEU A 91 -7.01 -0.22 1.90
CA LEU A 91 -7.39 -0.16 3.32
C LEU A 91 -8.83 0.33 3.51
N ASN A 92 -9.29 1.22 2.64
CA ASN A 92 -10.65 1.75 2.64
C ASN A 92 -11.68 0.87 1.90
N ARG A 93 -11.34 -0.36 1.48
CA ARG A 93 -12.25 -1.25 0.72
C ARG A 93 -12.58 -2.54 1.46
N GLN A 94 -11.89 -2.84 2.55
CA GLN A 94 -11.98 -4.13 3.23
C GLN A 94 -13.35 -4.37 3.88
N SER A 95 -13.95 -3.34 4.52
CA SER A 95 -15.23 -3.47 5.23
C SER A 95 -16.33 -4.07 4.36
N MET A 96 -16.43 -3.66 3.09
CA MET A 96 -17.44 -4.18 2.17
C MET A 96 -17.34 -5.70 1.92
N PHE A 97 -16.13 -6.25 1.93
CA PHE A 97 -15.92 -7.70 1.77
C PHE A 97 -16.28 -8.45 3.05
N VAL A 98 -16.06 -7.85 4.20
CA VAL A 98 -16.47 -8.40 5.51
C VAL A 98 -17.99 -8.39 5.62
N GLU A 99 -18.65 -7.27 5.35
CA GLU A 99 -20.11 -7.10 5.39
C GLU A 99 -20.84 -8.06 4.44
N LYS A 100 -20.24 -8.36 3.27
CA LYS A 100 -20.80 -9.30 2.28
C LYS A 100 -20.39 -10.77 2.50
N GLY A 101 -19.63 -11.06 3.57
CA GLY A 101 -19.17 -12.43 3.88
C GLY A 101 -18.19 -13.01 2.86
N ILE A 102 -17.52 -12.16 2.06
CA ILE A 102 -16.52 -12.56 1.06
C ILE A 102 -15.17 -12.80 1.73
N ALA A 103 -14.76 -11.87 2.62
CA ALA A 103 -13.50 -12.00 3.36
C ALA A 103 -13.60 -13.10 4.43
N LYS A 104 -12.52 -13.87 4.59
CA LYS A 104 -12.40 -14.85 5.68
C LYS A 104 -11.78 -14.19 6.90
N SER A 105 -12.35 -14.49 8.07
CA SER A 105 -11.68 -14.19 9.35
C SER A 105 -10.33 -14.92 9.44
N LEU A 106 -9.29 -14.17 9.81
CA LEU A 106 -7.94 -14.71 9.99
C LEU A 106 -7.71 -15.23 11.41
N GLU A 107 -8.60 -14.97 12.36
CA GLU A 107 -8.48 -15.39 13.77
C GLU A 107 -8.20 -16.89 13.94
N PRO A 108 -8.88 -17.83 13.23
CA PRO A 108 -8.60 -19.25 13.36
C PRO A 108 -7.18 -19.67 12.94
N PHE A 109 -6.53 -18.87 12.11
CA PHE A 109 -5.16 -19.08 11.65
C PHE A 109 -4.17 -18.40 12.60
N ILE A 110 -4.44 -17.16 13.01
CA ILE A 110 -3.64 -16.39 13.96
C ILE A 110 -3.51 -17.17 15.28
N ALA A 111 -4.59 -17.74 15.78
CA ALA A 111 -4.62 -18.52 17.01
C ALA A 111 -3.69 -19.76 16.99
N LYS A 112 -3.33 -20.25 15.79
CA LYS A 112 -2.42 -21.39 15.61
C LYS A 112 -0.95 -20.98 15.43
N GLU A 113 -0.69 -19.68 15.20
CA GLU A 113 0.64 -19.15 14.99
C GLU A 113 1.34 -18.88 16.33
N ALA A 114 2.24 -19.76 16.75
CA ALA A 114 2.97 -19.63 18.02
C ALA A 114 3.79 -18.34 18.14
N ASN A 115 4.14 -17.73 17.01
CA ASN A 115 5.02 -16.56 16.94
C ASN A 115 4.31 -15.27 16.45
N PHE A 116 3.00 -15.28 16.23
CA PHE A 116 2.29 -14.12 15.69
C PHE A 116 2.54 -12.84 16.51
N ALA A 117 2.48 -12.95 17.85
CA ALA A 117 2.78 -11.82 18.73
C ALA A 117 4.23 -11.33 18.63
N LYS A 118 5.19 -12.21 18.28
CA LYS A 118 6.61 -11.84 18.11
C LYS A 118 6.87 -11.07 16.83
N ASP A 119 6.03 -11.19 15.80
CA ASP A 119 6.13 -10.36 14.61
C ASP A 119 5.92 -8.89 14.95
N GLY A 120 5.18 -8.62 16.04
CA GLY A 120 5.01 -7.28 16.58
C GLY A 120 4.29 -6.35 15.62
N TYR A 121 3.15 -6.78 15.06
CA TYR A 121 2.32 -5.90 14.25
C TYR A 121 1.96 -4.65 15.06
N HIS A 122 2.16 -3.49 14.47
CA HIS A 122 1.74 -2.25 15.10
C HIS A 122 0.23 -2.22 15.22
N LYS A 123 -0.28 -2.00 16.43
CA LYS A 123 -1.73 -2.02 16.70
C LYS A 123 -2.50 -1.12 15.72
N ALA A 124 -2.07 0.11 15.56
CA ALA A 124 -2.72 1.07 14.65
C ALA A 124 -2.77 0.59 13.18
N MET A 125 -1.81 -0.26 12.75
CA MET A 125 -1.82 -0.83 11.41
C MET A 125 -2.69 -2.08 11.35
N LEU A 126 -2.65 -2.94 12.38
CA LEU A 126 -3.49 -4.14 12.44
C LEU A 126 -4.98 -3.76 12.53
N ASP A 127 -5.30 -2.71 13.27
CA ASP A 127 -6.65 -2.18 13.39
C ASP A 127 -7.25 -1.79 12.03
N LEU A 128 -6.42 -1.42 11.03
CA LEU A 128 -6.88 -1.11 9.66
C LEU A 128 -7.50 -2.31 8.93
N GLY A 129 -7.20 -3.53 9.35
CA GLY A 129 -7.77 -4.77 8.81
C GLY A 129 -8.68 -5.51 9.80
N THR A 130 -9.02 -4.86 10.93
CA THR A 130 -9.86 -5.43 11.99
C THR A 130 -11.28 -4.87 11.92
N PHE A 131 -12.26 -5.75 11.82
CA PHE A 131 -13.67 -5.40 11.75
C PHE A 131 -14.47 -6.26 12.73
N ASN A 132 -15.39 -5.66 13.47
CA ASN A 132 -16.21 -6.35 14.48
C ASN A 132 -15.39 -7.15 15.51
N GLY A 133 -14.16 -6.73 15.79
CA GLY A 133 -13.27 -7.39 16.74
C GLY A 133 -12.48 -8.58 16.18
N GLU A 134 -12.58 -8.86 14.87
CA GLU A 134 -11.83 -9.91 14.18
C GLU A 134 -10.93 -9.35 13.08
N VAL A 135 -9.78 -9.96 12.85
CA VAL A 135 -8.85 -9.60 11.77
C VAL A 135 -9.27 -10.30 10.49
N TYR A 136 -9.50 -9.53 9.42
CA TYR A 136 -9.84 -10.01 8.08
C TYR A 136 -8.77 -9.72 7.03
N GLY A 137 -7.87 -8.78 7.32
CA GLY A 137 -6.76 -8.44 6.45
C GLY A 137 -5.51 -8.13 7.25
N LEU A 138 -4.37 -8.69 6.87
CA LEU A 138 -3.09 -8.26 7.42
C LEU A 138 -2.55 -7.09 6.60
N PRO A 139 -2.12 -5.99 7.25
CA PRO A 139 -1.56 -4.86 6.53
C PRO A 139 -0.30 -5.29 5.78
N PHE A 140 -0.26 -5.02 4.46
CA PHE A 140 0.87 -5.36 3.60
C PHE A 140 1.73 -4.14 3.31
N SER A 141 1.10 -3.07 2.87
CA SER A 141 1.77 -1.82 2.56
C SER A 141 1.01 -0.68 3.22
N VAL A 142 1.71 0.08 4.06
CA VAL A 142 1.14 1.25 4.73
C VAL A 142 1.91 2.49 4.32
N SER A 143 1.22 3.48 3.80
CA SER A 143 1.79 4.76 3.37
C SER A 143 1.16 5.92 4.11
N LEU A 144 1.88 7.03 4.07
CA LEU A 144 1.39 8.35 4.44
C LEU A 144 1.65 9.34 3.30
N PRO A 145 0.91 10.45 3.22
CA PRO A 145 1.21 11.51 2.29
C PRO A 145 2.54 12.19 2.66
N VAL A 146 3.32 12.55 1.62
CA VAL A 146 4.63 13.22 1.76
C VAL A 146 4.83 14.27 0.68
N GLY A 147 5.75 15.19 0.94
CA GLY A 147 6.32 16.05 -0.08
C GLY A 147 7.54 15.41 -0.73
N ASN A 148 7.60 15.47 -2.05
CA ASN A 148 8.76 15.09 -2.86
C ASN A 148 9.32 16.34 -3.51
N TYR A 149 10.63 16.56 -3.43
CA TYR A 149 11.25 17.83 -3.79
C TYR A 149 12.46 17.66 -4.72
N ASN A 150 12.51 18.50 -5.75
CA ASN A 150 13.71 18.77 -6.52
C ASN A 150 14.52 19.83 -5.77
N MET A 151 15.58 19.41 -5.07
CA MET A 151 16.37 20.29 -4.22
C MET A 151 17.15 21.35 -5.02
N ASP A 152 17.51 21.05 -6.26
CA ASP A 152 18.21 22.00 -7.13
C ASP A 152 17.28 23.14 -7.54
N ALA A 153 15.99 22.83 -7.78
CA ALA A 153 14.96 23.82 -8.02
C ALA A 153 14.73 24.73 -6.79
N LEU A 154 14.59 24.12 -5.58
CA LEU A 154 14.42 24.85 -4.34
C LEU A 154 15.62 25.78 -4.08
N LYS A 155 16.85 25.26 -4.23
CA LYS A 155 18.08 26.04 -4.08
C LYS A 155 18.13 27.21 -5.05
N LYS A 156 17.79 27.00 -6.34
CA LYS A 156 17.72 28.06 -7.35
C LYS A 156 16.73 29.16 -6.97
N ALA A 157 15.59 28.79 -6.35
CA ALA A 157 14.57 29.70 -5.86
C ALA A 157 14.89 30.35 -4.50
N GLY A 158 16.06 30.05 -3.89
CA GLY A 158 16.45 30.55 -2.58
C GLY A 158 15.66 29.94 -1.41
N ILE A 159 15.00 28.80 -1.62
CA ILE A 159 14.23 28.09 -0.60
C ILE A 159 15.20 27.16 0.12
N LYS A 160 15.45 27.42 1.43
CA LYS A 160 16.43 26.69 2.25
C LYS A 160 15.83 25.46 2.95
N ASP A 161 14.60 25.62 3.46
CA ASP A 161 13.89 24.63 4.27
C ASP A 161 12.68 24.11 3.53
N PHE A 162 12.26 22.90 3.85
CA PHE A 162 11.01 22.34 3.33
C PHE A 162 9.83 23.15 3.88
N PRO A 163 8.84 23.50 3.03
CA PRO A 163 7.61 24.12 3.50
C PRO A 163 6.90 23.21 4.52
N ALA A 164 6.63 23.73 5.72
CA ALA A 164 5.96 23.01 6.79
C ALA A 164 4.44 23.19 6.80
N THR A 165 3.96 24.22 6.10
CA THR A 165 2.53 24.54 5.96
C THR A 165 2.13 24.73 4.50
N TRP A 166 0.84 24.60 4.19
CA TRP A 166 0.33 24.83 2.84
C TRP A 166 0.48 26.28 2.39
N ASP A 167 0.42 27.25 3.30
CA ASP A 167 0.68 28.66 2.94
C ASP A 167 2.15 28.85 2.53
N GLU A 168 3.11 28.22 3.23
CA GLU A 168 4.53 28.22 2.83
C GLU A 168 4.76 27.48 1.50
N VAL A 169 3.98 26.42 1.19
CA VAL A 169 4.02 25.76 -0.12
C VAL A 169 3.59 26.73 -1.23
N ILE A 170 2.54 27.52 -0.99
CA ILE A 170 2.04 28.51 -1.96
C ILE A 170 3.06 29.61 -2.15
N ASP A 171 3.67 30.13 -1.09
CA ASP A 171 4.77 31.11 -1.16
C ASP A 171 5.99 30.56 -1.93
N ALA A 172 6.29 29.27 -1.74
CA ALA A 172 7.34 28.59 -2.49
C ALA A 172 7.02 28.52 -4.00
N CYS A 173 5.75 28.38 -4.38
CA CYS A 173 5.34 28.41 -5.78
C CYS A 173 5.69 29.74 -6.45
N ASP A 174 5.49 30.88 -5.78
CA ASP A 174 5.84 32.19 -6.32
C ASP A 174 7.34 32.32 -6.56
N LYS A 175 8.16 31.89 -5.61
CA LYS A 175 9.63 31.89 -5.74
C LYS A 175 10.11 30.98 -6.87
N LEU A 176 9.51 29.79 -6.99
CA LEU A 176 9.85 28.84 -8.05
C LEU A 176 9.47 29.36 -9.45
N ARG A 177 8.32 30.04 -9.58
CA ARG A 177 7.95 30.68 -10.85
C ARG A 177 8.92 31.78 -11.25
N ALA A 178 9.40 32.57 -10.30
CA ALA A 178 10.39 33.62 -10.56
C ALA A 178 11.72 33.08 -11.15
N VAL A 179 12.01 31.79 -10.96
CA VAL A 179 13.21 31.14 -11.53
C VAL A 179 12.92 30.15 -12.66
N GLY A 180 11.70 30.22 -13.24
CA GLY A 180 11.35 29.55 -14.51
C GLY A 180 10.58 28.22 -14.36
N TYR A 181 9.97 27.93 -13.20
CA TYR A 181 9.04 26.82 -13.03
C TYR A 181 7.60 27.32 -13.20
N ASP A 182 7.04 27.31 -14.39
CA ASP A 182 5.68 27.83 -14.64
C ASP A 182 4.60 27.11 -13.85
N ASN A 183 4.73 25.81 -13.70
CA ASN A 183 3.86 24.92 -12.93
C ASN A 183 4.71 24.20 -11.86
N PRO A 184 5.07 24.86 -10.74
CA PRO A 184 6.10 24.37 -9.83
C PRO A 184 5.64 23.18 -8.98
N LEU A 185 4.34 22.90 -8.93
CA LEU A 185 3.75 21.96 -7.99
C LEU A 185 2.76 21.01 -8.67
N PHE A 186 2.73 19.78 -8.20
CA PHE A 186 1.59 18.89 -8.33
C PHE A 186 1.20 18.34 -6.95
N TRP A 187 -0.08 18.41 -6.63
CA TRP A 187 -0.69 17.85 -5.42
C TRP A 187 -1.71 16.78 -5.80
N GLY A 188 -1.61 15.59 -5.20
CA GLY A 188 -2.32 14.39 -5.62
C GLY A 188 -3.83 14.37 -5.32
N TRP A 189 -4.57 15.43 -5.68
CA TRP A 189 -5.99 15.57 -5.40
C TRP A 189 -6.85 14.41 -5.91
N ASN A 190 -6.44 13.80 -7.01
CA ASN A 190 -7.14 12.73 -7.72
C ASN A 190 -6.62 11.31 -7.39
N ILE A 191 -5.87 11.17 -6.31
CA ILE A 191 -5.49 9.85 -5.83
C ILE A 191 -6.73 9.11 -5.32
N THR A 192 -6.75 7.79 -5.50
CA THR A 192 -7.88 6.91 -5.18
C THR A 192 -8.54 7.20 -3.83
N GLY A 193 -9.85 7.03 -3.73
CA GLY A 193 -10.60 7.09 -2.45
C GLY A 193 -10.64 8.46 -1.78
N ASN A 194 -10.49 9.55 -2.53
CA ASN A 194 -10.44 10.93 -2.01
C ASN A 194 -9.36 11.14 -0.92
N TRP A 195 -8.26 10.39 -1.01
CA TRP A 195 -7.29 10.24 0.07
C TRP A 195 -6.63 11.56 0.48
N PHE A 196 -6.26 12.40 -0.49
CA PHE A 196 -5.63 13.69 -0.19
C PHE A 196 -6.62 14.72 0.39
N PHE A 197 -7.90 14.64 0.00
CA PHE A 197 -8.94 15.43 0.69
C PHE A 197 -9.08 15.01 2.15
N GLN A 198 -9.08 13.70 2.42
CA GLN A 198 -9.07 13.18 3.78
C GLN A 198 -7.80 13.61 4.54
N ALA A 199 -6.64 13.71 3.86
CA ALA A 199 -5.41 14.19 4.49
C ALA A 199 -5.51 15.65 4.95
N LEU A 200 -6.15 16.51 4.16
CA LEU A 200 -6.42 17.89 4.59
C LEU A 200 -7.39 17.97 5.76
N MET A 201 -8.39 17.10 5.79
CA MET A 201 -9.34 17.00 6.90
C MET A 201 -8.67 16.52 8.19
N TRP A 202 -7.98 15.36 8.12
CA TRP A 202 -7.24 14.80 9.25
C TRP A 202 -6.13 15.71 9.78
N SER A 203 -5.47 16.48 8.89
CA SER A 203 -4.47 17.47 9.32
C SER A 203 -5.04 18.51 10.30
N GLN A 204 -6.35 18.75 10.25
CA GLN A 204 -7.07 19.65 11.16
C GLN A 204 -7.61 18.92 12.40
N GLY A 205 -7.47 17.58 12.48
CA GLY A 205 -8.04 16.74 13.54
C GLY A 205 -9.51 16.37 13.31
N GLU A 206 -10.02 16.59 12.09
CA GLU A 206 -11.40 16.31 11.73
C GLU A 206 -11.47 15.23 10.64
N PRO A 207 -12.08 14.05 10.91
CA PRO A 207 -12.33 13.05 9.89
C PRO A 207 -13.44 13.51 8.91
N ILE A 208 -13.51 12.87 7.74
CA ILE A 208 -14.61 13.15 6.78
C ILE A 208 -15.98 12.64 7.25
N LEU A 209 -15.99 11.64 8.13
CA LEU A 209 -17.19 11.12 8.79
C LEU A 209 -17.00 11.18 10.30
N LYS A 210 -18.04 11.62 11.03
CA LYS A 210 -18.06 11.66 12.49
C LYS A 210 -19.41 11.12 12.98
N ASN A 211 -19.40 10.08 13.79
CA ASN A 211 -20.60 9.39 14.24
C ASN A 211 -21.54 8.96 13.09
N GLY A 212 -20.97 8.44 11.99
CA GLY A 212 -21.70 7.99 10.80
C GLY A 212 -22.31 9.10 9.94
N LYS A 213 -21.99 10.37 10.22
CA LYS A 213 -22.47 11.53 9.45
C LYS A 213 -21.32 12.24 8.74
N VAL A 214 -21.64 12.90 7.63
CA VAL A 214 -20.73 13.81 6.92
C VAL A 214 -20.21 14.88 7.90
N ASN A 215 -18.91 15.15 7.85
CA ASN A 215 -18.22 16.11 8.73
C ASN A 215 -17.34 17.10 7.94
N PHE A 216 -17.50 17.15 6.63
CA PHE A 216 -16.79 18.13 5.77
C PHE A 216 -17.71 19.27 5.26
N ASP A 217 -18.93 19.39 5.77
CA ASP A 217 -19.87 20.47 5.48
C ASP A 217 -19.68 21.72 6.38
N GLY A 218 -18.70 21.66 7.29
CA GLY A 218 -18.34 22.74 8.21
C GLY A 218 -17.03 23.46 7.84
N ALA A 219 -16.47 24.18 8.83
CA ALA A 219 -15.30 25.02 8.69
C ALA A 219 -14.05 24.25 8.21
N ALA A 220 -13.84 23.03 8.70
CA ALA A 220 -12.68 22.20 8.30
C ALA A 220 -12.74 21.81 6.82
N GLY A 221 -13.92 21.41 6.32
CA GLY A 221 -14.11 21.10 4.90
C GLY A 221 -13.94 22.34 4.01
N LEU A 222 -14.54 23.46 4.38
CA LEU A 222 -14.36 24.72 3.66
C LEU A 222 -12.88 25.13 3.60
N ASN A 223 -12.14 24.99 4.70
CA ASN A 223 -10.72 25.28 4.75
C ASN A 223 -9.91 24.33 3.85
N ALA A 224 -10.22 23.02 3.85
CA ALA A 224 -9.60 22.05 2.95
C ALA A 224 -9.85 22.40 1.47
N LEU A 225 -11.09 22.72 1.09
CA LEU A 225 -11.44 23.12 -0.29
C LEU A 225 -10.77 24.45 -0.71
N ASN A 226 -10.70 25.42 0.20
CA ASN A 226 -9.98 26.67 -0.07
C ASN A 226 -8.48 26.46 -0.25
N THR A 227 -7.87 25.58 0.52
CA THR A 227 -6.46 25.20 0.35
C THR A 227 -6.25 24.55 -1.02
N MET A 228 -7.10 23.60 -1.39
CA MET A 228 -7.05 22.98 -2.72
C MET A 228 -7.16 24.02 -3.83
N LYS A 229 -8.13 24.94 -3.75
CA LYS A 229 -8.30 26.04 -4.70
C LYS A 229 -7.07 26.95 -4.79
N LYS A 230 -6.44 27.27 -3.65
CA LYS A 230 -5.20 28.06 -3.62
C LYS A 230 -4.04 27.33 -4.31
N LEU A 231 -3.90 26.01 -4.13
CA LEU A 231 -2.87 25.20 -4.78
C LEU A 231 -3.07 25.20 -6.31
N PHE A 232 -4.29 25.01 -6.80
CA PHE A 232 -4.56 25.06 -8.24
C PHE A 232 -4.30 26.45 -8.84
N ARG A 233 -4.88 27.49 -8.27
CA ARG A 233 -4.79 28.85 -8.80
C ARG A 233 -3.45 29.53 -8.48
N GLY A 234 -3.03 29.46 -7.21
CA GLY A 234 -1.81 30.10 -6.74
C GLY A 234 -0.54 29.48 -7.31
N CYS A 235 -0.46 28.15 -7.36
CA CYS A 235 0.68 27.44 -7.93
C CYS A 235 0.53 27.14 -9.44
N ARG A 236 -0.58 27.53 -10.08
CA ARG A 236 -0.89 27.18 -11.50
C ARG A 236 -0.77 25.68 -11.75
N MET A 237 -1.28 24.88 -10.81
CA MET A 237 -1.16 23.44 -10.89
C MET A 237 -1.95 22.92 -12.10
N GLN A 238 -1.34 22.01 -12.87
CA GLN A 238 -2.01 21.35 -13.99
C GLN A 238 -2.95 20.25 -13.48
N ASN A 239 -4.10 20.10 -14.14
CA ASN A 239 -4.96 18.94 -13.93
C ASN A 239 -4.42 17.75 -14.74
N LEU A 240 -3.63 16.89 -14.08
CA LEU A 240 -3.04 15.69 -14.67
C LEU A 240 -3.73 14.44 -14.14
N ALA A 241 -3.89 13.44 -15.00
CA ALA A 241 -4.31 12.12 -14.54
C ALA A 241 -3.31 11.54 -13.52
N ALA A 242 -3.81 10.84 -12.52
CA ALA A 242 -2.98 10.27 -11.43
C ALA A 242 -1.80 9.44 -11.95
N GLY A 243 -1.99 8.64 -13.01
CA GLY A 243 -0.94 7.83 -13.64
C GLY A 243 0.16 8.63 -14.34
N ASP A 244 -0.10 9.90 -14.69
CA ASP A 244 0.83 10.78 -15.39
C ASP A 244 1.51 11.80 -14.47
N ALA A 245 1.01 11.96 -13.25
CA ALA A 245 1.39 13.03 -12.33
C ALA A 245 2.88 13.07 -11.97
N ALA A 246 3.54 11.92 -11.88
CA ALA A 246 4.96 11.84 -11.57
C ALA A 246 5.88 12.17 -12.76
N LYS A 247 5.39 12.13 -14.01
CA LYS A 247 6.22 12.33 -15.21
C LYS A 247 6.87 13.72 -15.27
N PRO A 248 6.14 14.84 -15.06
CA PRO A 248 6.75 16.16 -15.04
C PRO A 248 7.75 16.35 -13.89
N PHE A 249 7.51 15.76 -12.72
CA PHE A 249 8.45 15.80 -11.60
C PHE A 249 9.74 15.04 -11.94
N ASN A 250 9.64 13.82 -12.47
CA ASN A 250 10.79 13.03 -12.89
C ASN A 250 11.60 13.74 -13.99
N ALA A 251 10.96 14.51 -14.86
CA ALA A 251 11.59 15.32 -15.88
C ALA A 251 12.09 16.70 -15.39
N ALA A 252 12.12 16.93 -14.07
CA ALA A 252 12.51 18.20 -13.44
C ALA A 252 11.70 19.43 -13.91
N LYS A 253 10.50 19.25 -14.47
CA LYS A 253 9.59 20.34 -14.88
C LYS A 253 8.70 20.83 -13.74
N VAL A 254 8.50 19.98 -12.71
CA VAL A 254 7.80 20.26 -11.46
C VAL A 254 8.81 20.17 -10.34
N ALA A 255 8.82 21.12 -9.42
CA ALA A 255 9.78 21.21 -8.31
C ALA A 255 9.27 20.52 -7.02
N MET A 256 7.97 20.54 -6.79
CA MET A 256 7.30 19.99 -5.62
C MET A 256 6.19 19.02 -6.05
N PHE A 257 6.25 17.79 -5.56
CA PHE A 257 5.27 16.75 -5.89
C PHE A 257 4.75 16.10 -4.60
N PHE A 258 3.52 16.43 -4.23
CA PHE A 258 2.88 15.87 -3.04
C PHE A 258 2.09 14.62 -3.42
N TRP A 259 2.54 13.49 -2.89
CA TRP A 259 1.99 12.17 -3.20
C TRP A 259 2.14 11.22 -2.01
N SER A 260 1.65 9.99 -2.18
CA SER A 260 1.91 8.88 -1.27
C SER A 260 3.39 8.49 -1.25
N THR A 261 3.91 8.05 -0.13
CA THR A 261 5.24 7.42 -0.04
C THR A 261 5.42 6.24 -0.99
N SER A 262 4.33 5.65 -1.49
CA SER A 262 4.37 4.59 -2.50
C SER A 262 5.17 4.97 -3.76
N ALA A 263 5.21 6.25 -4.11
CA ALA A 263 5.90 6.73 -5.31
C ALA A 263 7.42 6.82 -5.14
N VAL A 264 7.96 6.85 -3.92
CA VAL A 264 9.38 7.14 -3.65
C VAL A 264 10.30 6.22 -4.41
N GLY A 265 10.08 4.90 -4.36
CA GLY A 265 10.93 3.95 -5.08
C GLY A 265 10.87 4.11 -6.60
N ASN A 266 9.70 4.44 -7.16
CA ASN A 266 9.56 4.70 -8.59
C ASN A 266 10.25 6.02 -9.00
N ILE A 267 10.12 7.06 -8.19
CA ILE A 267 10.79 8.35 -8.42
C ILE A 267 12.31 8.16 -8.40
N GLU A 268 12.86 7.45 -7.40
CA GLU A 268 14.30 7.18 -7.30
C GLU A 268 14.86 6.48 -8.55
N ARG A 269 14.06 5.59 -9.16
CA ARG A 269 14.45 4.88 -10.39
C ARG A 269 14.28 5.69 -11.67
N ALA A 270 13.32 6.59 -11.70
CA ALA A 270 12.87 7.27 -12.94
C ALA A 270 13.23 8.76 -13.03
N LYS A 271 13.66 9.38 -11.92
CA LYS A 271 14.00 10.81 -11.91
C LYS A 271 15.18 11.14 -12.80
N GLY A 272 15.16 12.33 -13.36
CA GLY A 272 16.30 12.93 -14.03
C GLY A 272 17.47 13.27 -13.10
N ASP A 273 18.46 13.96 -13.64
CA ASP A 273 19.65 14.36 -12.90
C ASP A 273 19.38 15.58 -12.03
N PHE A 274 18.81 15.33 -10.85
CA PHE A 274 18.63 16.33 -9.77
C PHE A 274 18.67 15.67 -8.40
N VAL A 275 19.01 16.45 -7.39
CA VAL A 275 19.01 16.00 -6.00
C VAL A 275 17.56 15.89 -5.52
N TYR A 276 17.13 14.66 -5.24
CA TYR A 276 15.78 14.34 -4.78
C TYR A 276 15.74 14.10 -3.27
N LYS A 277 14.78 14.75 -2.59
CA LYS A 277 14.49 14.48 -1.17
C LYS A 277 12.99 14.47 -0.91
N THR A 278 12.61 13.80 0.16
CA THR A 278 11.24 13.81 0.70
C THR A 278 11.17 14.59 2.01
N SER A 279 10.01 15.16 2.30
CA SER A 279 9.69 15.71 3.62
C SER A 279 8.35 15.18 4.11
N GLU A 280 8.10 15.42 5.38
CA GLU A 280 6.80 15.25 6.03
C GLU A 280 5.74 16.09 5.34
N PHE A 281 4.46 15.70 5.48
CA PHE A 281 3.33 16.36 4.83
C PHE A 281 3.05 17.72 5.49
N PRO A 282 2.85 18.81 4.72
CA PRO A 282 2.58 20.12 5.26
C PRO A 282 1.26 20.18 6.05
N GLY A 283 1.24 20.97 7.11
CA GLY A 283 0.05 21.17 7.91
C GLY A 283 -0.80 22.36 7.48
N MET A 284 -1.98 22.46 8.10
CA MET A 284 -2.95 23.56 7.90
C MET A 284 -2.68 24.68 8.92
N GLY A 285 -1.58 25.45 8.73
CA GLY A 285 -1.12 26.51 9.65
C GLY A 285 -0.50 26.02 10.96
N ARG A 286 -0.45 24.70 11.18
CA ARG A 286 0.18 23.99 12.29
C ARG A 286 0.59 22.59 11.82
N PRO A 287 1.44 21.87 12.52
CA PRO A 287 1.73 20.46 12.17
C PRO A 287 0.45 19.64 12.07
N PRO A 288 0.38 18.66 11.18
CA PRO A 288 -0.80 17.80 11.02
C PRO A 288 -1.17 17.12 12.34
N ALA A 289 -2.47 17.14 12.69
CA ALA A 289 -2.98 16.40 13.85
C ALA A 289 -3.13 14.89 13.57
N GLY A 290 -3.29 14.52 12.30
CA GLY A 290 -3.38 13.15 11.81
C GLY A 290 -3.28 13.11 10.30
N LEU A 291 -3.01 11.93 9.74
CA LEU A 291 -2.92 11.68 8.31
C LEU A 291 -3.53 10.31 7.98
N PRO A 292 -4.33 10.18 6.92
CA PRO A 292 -4.95 8.90 6.59
C PRO A 292 -3.89 7.89 6.16
N ALA A 293 -3.96 6.68 6.68
CA ALA A 293 -3.19 5.56 6.19
C ALA A 293 -3.58 5.25 4.75
N GLY A 294 -2.62 5.18 3.84
CA GLY A 294 -2.83 4.66 2.50
C GLY A 294 -2.25 3.28 2.34
N GLY A 295 -2.53 2.63 1.23
CA GLY A 295 -1.99 1.31 0.94
C GLY A 295 -3.04 0.20 0.97
N ASN A 296 -2.61 -1.02 1.28
CA ASN A 296 -3.49 -2.17 1.22
C ASN A 296 -3.20 -3.19 2.32
N SER A 297 -4.18 -4.03 2.57
CA SER A 297 -4.04 -5.29 3.30
C SER A 297 -4.12 -6.47 2.32
N VAL A 298 -3.50 -7.55 2.71
CA VAL A 298 -3.64 -8.85 2.06
C VAL A 298 -4.73 -9.63 2.78
N MET A 299 -5.71 -10.13 2.02
CA MET A 299 -6.93 -10.78 2.52
C MET A 299 -7.09 -12.17 1.90
N MET A 300 -7.65 -13.08 2.67
CA MET A 300 -8.09 -14.39 2.18
C MET A 300 -9.57 -14.31 1.79
N VAL A 301 -9.89 -14.75 0.57
CA VAL A 301 -11.26 -14.82 0.04
C VAL A 301 -11.57 -16.20 -0.55
N SER A 302 -10.65 -17.14 -0.40
CA SER A 302 -10.71 -18.49 -0.95
C SER A 302 -11.93 -19.28 -0.47
N THR A 303 -12.57 -19.95 -1.40
CA THR A 303 -13.59 -20.97 -1.15
C THR A 303 -13.07 -22.38 -1.49
N GLY A 304 -11.77 -22.51 -1.74
CA GLY A 304 -11.11 -23.72 -2.15
C GLY A 304 -10.99 -24.82 -1.08
N SER A 305 -10.21 -25.84 -1.39
CA SER A 305 -9.92 -26.94 -0.48
C SER A 305 -9.18 -26.47 0.78
N LYS A 306 -9.18 -27.30 1.83
CA LYS A 306 -8.40 -27.04 3.04
C LYS A 306 -6.91 -26.81 2.74
N ALA A 307 -6.34 -27.55 1.78
CA ALA A 307 -4.94 -27.39 1.40
C ALA A 307 -4.65 -26.02 0.75
N GLU A 308 -5.56 -25.54 -0.13
CA GLU A 308 -5.47 -24.19 -0.72
C GLU A 308 -5.63 -23.11 0.34
N ILE A 309 -6.58 -23.24 1.25
CA ILE A 309 -6.79 -22.30 2.35
C ILE A 309 -5.57 -22.25 3.27
N ASP A 310 -4.97 -23.39 3.64
CA ASP A 310 -3.76 -23.44 4.47
C ASP A 310 -2.54 -22.84 3.71
N ALA A 311 -2.45 -23.04 2.41
CA ALA A 311 -1.41 -22.44 1.56
C ALA A 311 -1.60 -20.91 1.41
N ALA A 312 -2.83 -20.46 1.23
CA ALA A 312 -3.19 -19.04 1.18
C ALA A 312 -2.79 -18.32 2.49
N TRP A 313 -3.07 -18.93 3.64
CA TRP A 313 -2.62 -18.37 4.93
C TRP A 313 -1.10 -18.22 5.01
N LYS A 314 -0.35 -19.25 4.60
CA LYS A 314 1.13 -19.17 4.58
C LYS A 314 1.63 -18.03 3.71
N PHE A 315 0.99 -17.80 2.56
CA PHE A 315 1.34 -16.70 1.66
C PHE A 315 1.01 -15.34 2.28
N VAL A 316 -0.19 -15.17 2.85
CA VAL A 316 -0.62 -13.95 3.57
C VAL A 316 0.37 -13.60 4.68
N LYS A 317 0.71 -14.60 5.51
CA LYS A 317 1.66 -14.44 6.61
C LYS A 317 3.06 -14.07 6.12
N TYR A 318 3.54 -14.74 5.07
CA TYR A 318 4.85 -14.47 4.47
C TYR A 318 4.95 -13.04 3.92
N CYS A 319 3.92 -12.57 3.22
CA CYS A 319 3.88 -11.22 2.67
C CYS A 319 3.99 -10.13 3.74
N THR A 320 3.47 -10.39 4.93
CA THR A 320 3.27 -9.35 5.97
C THR A 320 4.23 -9.47 7.15
N SER A 321 5.17 -10.42 7.12
CA SER A 321 6.15 -10.61 8.19
C SER A 321 7.56 -10.83 7.66
N GLY A 322 8.57 -10.60 8.52
CA GLY A 322 9.97 -10.88 8.23
C GLY A 322 10.46 -10.29 6.92
N GLU A 323 11.12 -11.14 6.10
CA GLU A 323 11.72 -10.74 4.82
C GLU A 323 10.68 -10.25 3.81
N GLY A 324 9.50 -10.89 3.74
CA GLY A 324 8.43 -10.50 2.81
C GLY A 324 7.98 -9.06 3.05
N ALA A 325 7.72 -8.70 4.31
CA ALA A 325 7.37 -7.32 4.68
C ALA A 325 8.52 -6.33 4.44
N ALA A 326 9.77 -6.73 4.66
CA ALA A 326 10.94 -5.89 4.40
C ALA A 326 11.13 -5.58 2.90
N VAL A 327 10.78 -6.52 2.00
CA VAL A 327 10.83 -6.29 0.54
C VAL A 327 9.95 -5.11 0.13
N VAL A 328 8.79 -4.94 0.74
CA VAL A 328 7.86 -3.84 0.44
C VAL A 328 8.56 -2.48 0.65
N ALA A 329 9.21 -2.29 1.79
CA ALA A 329 9.94 -1.05 2.08
C ALA A 329 11.13 -0.83 1.13
N LYS A 330 11.85 -1.89 0.79
CA LYS A 330 13.04 -1.82 -0.09
C LYS A 330 12.67 -1.43 -1.53
N THR A 331 11.55 -1.93 -2.03
CA THR A 331 11.13 -1.72 -3.43
C THR A 331 10.28 -0.47 -3.64
N THR A 332 9.63 0.01 -2.58
CA THR A 332 8.71 1.15 -2.60
C THR A 332 9.15 2.22 -1.59
N GLY A 333 8.25 2.96 -1.02
CA GLY A 333 8.43 3.83 0.14
C GLY A 333 7.38 3.55 1.23
N TYR A 334 6.70 2.40 1.13
CA TYR A 334 5.76 1.95 2.15
C TYR A 334 6.47 1.56 3.45
N MET A 335 5.76 1.69 4.55
CA MET A 335 6.22 1.18 5.85
C MET A 335 5.87 -0.30 5.97
N PRO A 336 6.75 -1.14 6.51
CA PRO A 336 6.38 -2.48 6.91
C PRO A 336 5.44 -2.44 8.11
N PRO A 337 4.49 -3.39 8.21
CA PRO A 337 3.43 -3.35 9.21
C PRO A 337 3.86 -3.80 10.60
N ASN A 338 5.07 -4.31 10.77
CA ASN A 338 5.49 -4.92 12.02
C ASN A 338 6.91 -4.54 12.44
N LYS A 339 7.16 -4.69 13.75
CA LYS A 339 8.42 -4.33 14.40
C LYS A 339 9.59 -5.18 13.89
N ALA A 340 9.38 -6.49 13.71
CA ALA A 340 10.44 -7.39 13.27
C ALA A 340 11.00 -7.00 11.88
N ALA A 341 10.13 -6.66 10.92
CA ALA A 341 10.56 -6.17 9.63
C ALA A 341 11.24 -4.78 9.71
N ASN A 342 10.76 -3.89 10.58
CA ASN A 342 11.39 -2.59 10.80
C ASN A 342 12.81 -2.72 11.38
N GLU A 343 13.03 -3.64 12.31
CA GLU A 343 14.36 -3.92 12.88
C GLU A 343 15.36 -4.40 11.81
N MET A 344 14.89 -5.19 10.82
CA MET A 344 15.71 -5.63 9.67
C MET A 344 16.11 -4.47 8.73
N LEU A 345 15.46 -3.31 8.84
CA LEU A 345 15.61 -2.18 7.91
C LEU A 345 16.43 -1.01 8.48
N GLY A 346 16.98 -1.12 9.68
CA GLY A 346 17.68 0.00 10.32
C GLY A 346 18.80 0.59 9.46
N ASP A 347 19.71 -0.25 8.95
CA ASP A 347 20.79 0.16 8.06
C ASP A 347 20.27 0.66 6.72
N PHE A 348 19.25 -0.02 6.18
CA PHE A 348 18.63 0.37 4.92
C PHE A 348 18.04 1.79 4.98
N TYR A 349 17.33 2.16 6.05
CA TYR A 349 16.75 3.49 6.21
C TYR A 349 17.80 4.58 6.42
N ARG A 350 18.91 4.27 7.08
CA ARG A 350 20.04 5.20 7.18
C ARG A 350 20.59 5.57 5.79
N ASP A 351 20.72 4.57 4.93
CA ASP A 351 21.26 4.74 3.58
C ASP A 351 20.20 5.23 2.57
N ASN A 352 18.90 5.10 2.88
CA ASN A 352 17.77 5.50 2.06
C ASN A 352 16.78 6.41 2.83
N PRO A 353 17.19 7.62 3.21
CA PRO A 353 16.41 8.50 4.10
C PRO A 353 15.05 8.92 3.51
N ASN A 354 14.91 8.96 2.17
CA ASN A 354 13.63 9.25 1.54
C ASN A 354 12.56 8.20 1.87
N LYS A 355 12.94 6.92 1.91
CA LYS A 355 12.02 5.82 2.25
C LYS A 355 11.67 5.76 3.74
N HIS A 356 12.46 6.44 4.58
CA HIS A 356 12.20 6.53 6.01
C HIS A 356 11.14 7.59 6.38
N THR A 357 10.77 8.49 5.46
CA THR A 357 9.87 9.62 5.77
C THR A 357 8.50 9.17 6.27
N ALA A 358 7.92 8.10 5.70
CA ALA A 358 6.67 7.54 6.21
C ALA A 358 6.77 7.08 7.66
N VAL A 359 7.88 6.40 8.00
CA VAL A 359 8.10 5.86 9.35
C VAL A 359 8.19 6.99 10.38
N ARG A 360 8.82 8.13 10.03
CA ARG A 360 8.88 9.31 10.92
C ARG A 360 7.50 9.89 11.22
N GLN A 361 6.54 9.76 10.30
CA GLN A 361 5.15 10.21 10.45
C GLN A 361 4.20 9.14 11.03
N ALA A 362 4.69 7.96 11.38
CA ALA A 362 3.84 6.83 11.80
C ALA A 362 2.93 7.16 13.00
N GLY A 363 3.33 8.08 13.87
CA GLY A 363 2.51 8.56 14.98
C GLY A 363 1.26 9.36 14.55
N LEU A 364 1.18 9.78 13.28
CA LEU A 364 0.04 10.53 12.72
C LEU A 364 -0.99 9.63 12.04
N LEU A 365 -0.77 8.29 11.97
CA LEU A 365 -1.66 7.36 11.29
C LEU A 365 -3.09 7.48 11.79
N GLN A 366 -4.00 7.67 10.84
CA GLN A 366 -5.45 7.64 11.00
C GLN A 366 -6.07 6.70 9.98
N GLU A 367 -7.31 6.34 10.20
CA GLU A 367 -8.07 5.53 9.27
C GLU A 367 -8.22 6.22 7.91
N TRP A 368 -8.09 5.47 6.83
CA TRP A 368 -8.59 5.85 5.51
C TRP A 368 -10.06 5.47 5.42
N ILE A 369 -10.91 6.45 5.65
CA ILE A 369 -12.34 6.24 5.83
C ILE A 369 -12.98 5.81 4.51
N ALA A 370 -13.72 4.68 4.54
CA ALA A 370 -14.69 4.29 3.53
C ALA A 370 -16.06 4.88 3.85
N TYR A 371 -16.87 5.18 2.83
CA TYR A 371 -18.27 5.52 3.05
C TYR A 371 -19.06 4.23 3.33
N PRO A 372 -19.97 4.24 4.31
CA PRO A 372 -20.71 3.05 4.70
C PRO A 372 -21.73 2.62 3.65
N GLY A 373 -22.08 1.32 3.68
CA GLY A 373 -23.15 0.75 2.89
C GLY A 373 -22.79 0.44 1.44
N ASP A 374 -23.77 -0.04 0.68
CA ASP A 374 -23.59 -0.54 -0.70
C ASP A 374 -23.18 0.53 -1.71
N ASN A 375 -23.39 1.80 -1.39
CA ASN A 375 -23.08 2.93 -2.27
C ASN A 375 -21.67 3.52 -2.06
N SER A 376 -20.82 2.91 -1.26
CA SER A 376 -19.49 3.42 -0.88
C SER A 376 -18.66 3.89 -2.09
N LEU A 377 -18.61 3.11 -3.15
CA LEU A 377 -17.88 3.45 -4.38
C LEU A 377 -18.53 4.61 -5.13
N ALA A 378 -19.87 4.63 -5.23
CA ALA A 378 -20.60 5.71 -5.88
C ALA A 378 -20.44 7.05 -5.13
N ILE A 379 -20.45 7.03 -3.80
CA ILE A 379 -20.19 8.22 -2.98
C ILE A 379 -18.76 8.72 -3.19
N THR A 380 -17.78 7.80 -3.22
CA THR A 380 -16.39 8.17 -3.52
C THR A 380 -16.26 8.89 -4.86
N GLN A 381 -16.93 8.37 -5.91
CA GLN A 381 -16.94 8.99 -7.23
C GLN A 381 -17.64 10.36 -7.23
N LEU A 382 -18.79 10.48 -6.58
CA LEU A 382 -19.51 11.75 -6.46
C LEU A 382 -18.63 12.85 -5.82
N ILE A 383 -17.89 12.51 -4.77
CA ILE A 383 -16.98 13.46 -4.13
C ILE A 383 -15.79 13.78 -5.05
N TYR A 384 -15.27 12.79 -5.76
CA TYR A 384 -14.22 13.02 -6.75
C TYR A 384 -14.68 14.05 -7.81
N ASP A 385 -15.86 13.85 -8.41
CA ASP A 385 -16.44 14.75 -9.41
C ASP A 385 -16.65 16.17 -8.85
N ALA A 386 -17.09 16.26 -7.58
CA ALA A 386 -17.24 17.54 -6.89
C ALA A 386 -15.89 18.24 -6.65
N LEU A 387 -14.85 17.51 -6.26
CA LEU A 387 -13.49 18.05 -6.09
C LEU A 387 -12.90 18.47 -7.44
N GLU A 388 -13.14 17.75 -8.52
CA GLU A 388 -12.72 18.11 -9.86
C GLU A 388 -13.30 19.46 -10.33
N SER A 389 -14.50 19.81 -9.88
CA SER A 389 -15.11 21.11 -10.21
C SER A 389 -14.35 22.33 -9.64
N ILE A 390 -13.39 22.11 -8.71
CA ILE A 390 -12.56 23.18 -8.12
C ILE A 390 -11.27 23.37 -8.95
N VAL A 391 -10.89 22.35 -9.71
CA VAL A 391 -9.71 22.26 -10.57
C VAL A 391 -9.93 22.94 -11.94
#